data_d50c30c629b4a73edad449b3e3107eb1
#
_entry.id   d50c30c629b4a73edad449b3e3107eb1
#
_cell.length_a   1.000
_cell.length_b   1.000
_cell.length_c   1.000
_cell.angle_alpha   90.00
_cell.angle_beta   90.00
_cell.angle_gamma   90.00
#
_symmetry.space_group_name_H-M   'P 1'
#
loop_
_entity.id
_entity.type
_entity.pdbx_description
1 polymer ?
#
loop_
_entity_poly.entity_id
_entity_poly.type
_entity_poly.pdbx_seq_one_letter_code
_entity_poly.pdbx_strand_id
1 'polypeptide(L)'
;MVSRENPRPGGRSARVQASVHQAVRDMLAVMDRAEVTIPLIAQRANVTPSTIYRRWGDLQELLADVAASRLQPETEPAETGSVYSDLLAWVEQYADEMSSGAGREMTRDILSVPDTANAEKCSGYTQQQLRVLIARAQERGEPFPTLTELMDYVISPIMYRILFEQPPNADCVRGLVSRVIPEGAEKS
;
A
#
# COMPACT_ATOMS: atom_id res chain seq x y z
N MET A 1 40.54 -0.38 -20.94
CA MET A 1 39.53 0.24 -20.07
C MET A 1 38.18 -0.13 -20.65
N VAL A 2 37.49 -1.11 -20.05
CA VAL A 2 36.19 -1.57 -20.51
C VAL A 2 35.14 -0.90 -19.61
N SER A 3 34.35 0.02 -20.17
CA SER A 3 33.23 0.68 -19.49
C SER A 3 32.15 -0.36 -19.17
N ARG A 4 31.94 -0.61 -17.88
CA ARG A 4 30.79 -1.35 -17.39
C ARG A 4 29.54 -0.46 -17.59
N GLU A 5 28.74 -0.80 -18.60
CA GLU A 5 27.41 -0.20 -18.76
C GLU A 5 26.55 -0.56 -17.54
N ASN A 6 26.13 0.47 -16.84
CA ASN A 6 25.18 0.38 -15.74
C ASN A 6 23.80 -0.04 -16.31
N PRO A 7 23.14 -1.12 -15.86
CA PRO A 7 21.85 -1.52 -16.39
C PRO A 7 20.80 -0.44 -16.08
N ARG A 8 20.23 0.14 -17.14
CA ARG A 8 19.18 1.16 -17.06
C ARG A 8 17.97 0.61 -16.31
N PRO A 9 17.46 1.29 -15.23
CA PRO A 9 16.20 0.94 -14.61
C PRO A 9 15.07 1.12 -15.64
N GLY A 10 14.34 0.05 -15.96
CA GLY A 10 13.26 0.05 -16.97
C GLY A 10 13.42 -0.95 -18.11
N GLY A 11 14.36 -1.89 -18.02
CA GLY A 11 14.62 -2.91 -19.04
C GLY A 11 13.48 -3.95 -19.21
N ARG A 12 13.73 -4.96 -20.06
CA ARG A 12 12.82 -6.07 -20.39
C ARG A 12 12.12 -6.68 -19.16
N SER A 13 12.83 -6.78 -18.02
CA SER A 13 12.31 -7.33 -16.77
C SER A 13 11.14 -6.51 -16.19
N ALA A 14 11.25 -5.18 -16.18
CA ALA A 14 10.18 -4.30 -15.68
C ALA A 14 8.95 -4.32 -16.60
N ARG A 15 9.16 -4.38 -17.93
CA ARG A 15 8.06 -4.51 -18.90
C ARG A 15 7.29 -5.82 -18.74
N VAL A 16 8.00 -6.92 -18.53
CA VAL A 16 7.38 -8.23 -18.26
C VAL A 16 6.56 -8.17 -16.97
N GLN A 17 7.10 -7.58 -15.89
CA GLN A 17 6.36 -7.42 -14.64
C GLN A 17 5.10 -6.60 -14.85
N ALA A 18 5.19 -5.44 -15.47
CA ALA A 18 4.04 -4.57 -15.74
C ALA A 18 2.97 -5.28 -16.58
N SER A 19 3.37 -6.04 -17.62
CA SER A 19 2.45 -6.81 -18.47
C SER A 19 1.74 -7.93 -17.69
N VAL A 20 2.46 -8.66 -16.84
CA VAL A 20 1.89 -9.72 -16.01
C VAL A 20 0.96 -9.14 -14.94
N HIS A 21 1.37 -8.08 -14.25
CA HIS A 21 0.53 -7.38 -13.29
C HIS A 21 -0.76 -6.86 -13.92
N GLN A 22 -0.68 -6.26 -15.12
CA GLN A 22 -1.86 -5.81 -15.83
C GLN A 22 -2.78 -6.96 -16.20
N ALA A 23 -2.24 -8.08 -16.70
CA ALA A 23 -3.02 -9.25 -17.02
C ALA A 23 -3.79 -9.80 -15.81
N VAL A 24 -3.14 -9.88 -14.64
CA VAL A 24 -3.79 -10.29 -13.38
C VAL A 24 -4.94 -9.34 -13.01
N ARG A 25 -4.69 -8.03 -13.03
CA ARG A 25 -5.73 -7.02 -12.71
C ARG A 25 -6.94 -7.13 -13.63
N ASP A 26 -6.69 -7.23 -14.92
CA ASP A 26 -7.76 -7.35 -15.92
C ASP A 26 -8.60 -8.63 -15.73
N MET A 27 -7.94 -9.73 -15.36
CA MET A 27 -8.63 -11.00 -15.14
C MET A 27 -9.48 -10.95 -13.86
N LEU A 28 -8.93 -10.45 -12.75
CA LEU A 28 -9.65 -10.29 -11.48
C LEU A 28 -10.84 -9.32 -11.58
N ALA A 29 -10.86 -8.45 -12.60
CA ALA A 29 -11.99 -7.55 -12.84
C ALA A 29 -13.18 -8.20 -13.56
N VAL A 30 -12.98 -9.35 -14.24
CA VAL A 30 -13.99 -9.94 -15.15
C VAL A 30 -14.30 -11.41 -14.90
N MET A 31 -13.56 -12.10 -14.03
CA MET A 31 -13.75 -13.52 -13.73
C MET A 31 -13.52 -13.81 -12.25
N ASP A 32 -14.04 -14.95 -11.78
CA ASP A 32 -13.83 -15.40 -10.42
C ASP A 32 -12.34 -15.67 -10.14
N ARG A 33 -11.89 -15.26 -8.97
CA ARG A 33 -10.51 -15.47 -8.53
C ARG A 33 -10.07 -16.95 -8.61
N ALA A 34 -11.00 -17.88 -8.31
CA ALA A 34 -10.72 -19.32 -8.37
C ALA A 34 -10.41 -19.83 -9.79
N GLU A 35 -10.81 -19.08 -10.82
CA GLU A 35 -10.57 -19.42 -12.23
C GLU A 35 -9.24 -18.83 -12.74
N VAL A 36 -8.63 -17.91 -12.01
CA VAL A 36 -7.35 -17.29 -12.39
C VAL A 36 -6.22 -18.29 -12.21
N THR A 37 -5.48 -18.54 -13.30
CA THR A 37 -4.36 -19.50 -13.31
C THR A 37 -3.14 -18.89 -14.01
N ILE A 38 -1.94 -19.38 -13.64
CA ILE A 38 -0.69 -18.93 -14.30
C ILE A 38 -0.71 -19.12 -15.82
N PRO A 39 -1.20 -20.25 -16.39
CA PRO A 39 -1.30 -20.38 -17.85
C PRO A 39 -2.16 -19.30 -18.52
N LEU A 40 -3.31 -18.96 -17.94
CA LEU A 40 -4.19 -17.90 -18.46
C LEU A 40 -3.54 -16.52 -18.36
N ILE A 41 -2.90 -16.22 -17.22
CA ILE A 41 -2.15 -14.97 -17.02
C ILE A 41 -1.03 -14.87 -18.07
N ALA A 42 -0.26 -15.94 -18.26
CA ALA A 42 0.85 -15.97 -19.21
C ALA A 42 0.38 -15.72 -20.65
N GLN A 43 -0.73 -16.35 -21.05
CA GLN A 43 -1.36 -16.13 -22.37
C GLN A 43 -1.76 -14.65 -22.54
N ARG A 44 -2.45 -14.06 -21.55
CA ARG A 44 -2.91 -12.67 -21.61
C ARG A 44 -1.75 -11.67 -21.58
N ALA A 45 -0.70 -11.94 -20.82
CA ALA A 45 0.50 -11.12 -20.73
C ALA A 45 1.47 -11.29 -21.89
N ASN A 46 1.21 -12.24 -22.81
CA ASN A 46 2.08 -12.63 -23.91
C ASN A 46 3.50 -13.04 -23.44
N VAL A 47 3.55 -13.88 -22.41
CA VAL A 47 4.77 -14.49 -21.88
C VAL A 47 4.60 -16.00 -21.74
N THR A 48 5.69 -16.73 -21.48
CA THR A 48 5.56 -18.16 -21.17
C THR A 48 5.25 -18.37 -19.69
N PRO A 49 4.50 -19.42 -19.30
CA PRO A 49 4.27 -19.77 -17.89
C PRO A 49 5.57 -19.91 -17.09
N SER A 50 6.62 -20.47 -17.69
CA SER A 50 7.95 -20.61 -17.06
C SER A 50 8.58 -19.26 -16.70
N THR A 51 8.26 -18.18 -17.40
CA THR A 51 8.71 -16.83 -17.08
C THR A 51 8.08 -16.35 -15.76
N ILE A 52 6.80 -16.67 -15.54
CA ILE A 52 6.07 -16.33 -14.30
C ILE A 52 6.60 -17.19 -13.15
N TYR A 53 6.64 -18.51 -13.30
CA TYR A 53 7.17 -19.42 -12.26
C TYR A 53 8.58 -19.06 -11.80
N ARG A 54 9.47 -18.73 -12.74
CA ARG A 54 10.84 -18.35 -12.39
C ARG A 54 10.92 -17.06 -11.57
N ARG A 55 9.95 -16.16 -11.71
CA ARG A 55 9.98 -14.84 -11.06
C ARG A 55 9.23 -14.81 -9.73
N TRP A 56 8.09 -15.45 -9.67
CA TRP A 56 7.20 -15.41 -8.50
C TRP A 56 7.06 -16.75 -7.78
N GLY A 57 7.49 -17.85 -8.39
CA GLY A 57 7.35 -19.19 -7.81
C GLY A 57 5.99 -19.80 -8.06
N ASP A 58 4.94 -19.18 -7.56
CA ASP A 58 3.56 -19.65 -7.69
C ASP A 58 2.55 -18.51 -7.90
N LEU A 59 1.26 -18.86 -7.96
CA LEU A 59 0.17 -17.91 -8.16
C LEU A 59 -0.03 -17.00 -6.93
N GLN A 60 0.14 -17.52 -5.72
CA GLN A 60 -0.09 -16.76 -4.49
C GLN A 60 0.97 -15.65 -4.34
N GLU A 61 2.24 -15.97 -4.59
CA GLU A 61 3.33 -14.97 -4.61
C GLU A 61 3.11 -13.91 -5.69
N LEU A 62 2.63 -14.30 -6.87
CA LEU A 62 2.28 -13.33 -7.92
C LEU A 62 1.14 -12.42 -7.49
N LEU A 63 0.07 -12.96 -6.89
CA LEU A 63 -1.07 -12.17 -6.43
C LEU A 63 -0.66 -11.22 -5.30
N ALA A 64 0.20 -11.66 -4.38
CA ALA A 64 0.75 -10.82 -3.33
C ALA A 64 1.60 -9.65 -3.88
N ASP A 65 2.44 -9.89 -4.90
CA ASP A 65 3.23 -8.83 -5.54
C ASP A 65 2.34 -7.83 -6.31
N VAL A 66 1.28 -8.32 -6.99
CA VAL A 66 0.28 -7.46 -7.64
C VAL A 66 -0.47 -6.63 -6.60
N ALA A 67 -0.90 -7.23 -5.49
CA ALA A 67 -1.59 -6.54 -4.41
C ALA A 67 -0.71 -5.44 -3.80
N ALA A 68 0.54 -5.76 -3.46
CA ALA A 68 1.50 -4.79 -2.94
C ALA A 68 1.74 -3.63 -3.92
N SER A 69 1.82 -3.91 -5.22
CA SER A 69 2.02 -2.87 -6.22
C SER A 69 0.81 -1.91 -6.36
N ARG A 70 -0.40 -2.37 -6.04
CA ARG A 70 -1.62 -1.55 -6.06
C ARG A 70 -1.74 -0.62 -4.85
N LEU A 71 -1.13 -1.00 -3.73
CA LEU A 71 -1.08 -0.17 -2.52
C LEU A 71 0.01 0.90 -2.57
N GLN A 72 0.81 0.94 -3.64
CA GLN A 72 1.77 2.02 -3.84
C GLN A 72 1.05 3.33 -4.07
N PRO A 73 1.29 4.37 -3.24
CA PRO A 73 0.67 5.67 -3.42
C PRO A 73 1.08 6.33 -4.75
N GLU A 74 0.12 6.86 -5.49
CA GLU A 74 0.36 7.59 -6.73
C GLU A 74 0.63 9.08 -6.48
N THR A 75 0.12 9.61 -5.35
CA THR A 75 0.21 11.02 -4.97
C THR A 75 0.65 11.17 -3.53
N GLU A 76 1.15 12.35 -3.20
CA GLU A 76 1.39 12.73 -1.81
C GLU A 76 0.06 12.99 -1.07
N PRO A 77 0.06 12.93 0.28
CA PRO A 77 -1.08 13.34 1.10
C PRO A 77 -1.56 14.74 0.74
N ALA A 78 -2.87 14.97 0.81
CA ALA A 78 -3.44 16.29 0.58
C ALA A 78 -2.88 17.30 1.59
N GLU A 79 -2.76 18.55 1.17
CA GLU A 79 -2.40 19.69 2.03
C GLU A 79 -3.67 20.49 2.32
N THR A 80 -4.16 20.43 3.57
CA THR A 80 -5.46 20.98 3.96
C THR A 80 -5.33 22.22 4.85
N GLY A 81 -4.10 22.61 5.16
CA GLY A 81 -3.77 23.88 5.84
C GLY A 81 -3.31 23.71 7.28
N SER A 82 -3.51 22.56 7.92
CA SER A 82 -2.98 22.28 9.26
C SER A 82 -2.56 20.82 9.39
N VAL A 83 -1.67 20.58 10.36
CA VAL A 83 -1.18 19.23 10.68
C VAL A 83 -2.30 18.28 11.05
N TYR A 84 -3.25 18.74 11.88
CA TYR A 84 -4.38 17.93 12.29
C TYR A 84 -5.28 17.56 11.13
N SER A 85 -5.66 18.53 10.30
CA SER A 85 -6.52 18.29 9.14
C SER A 85 -5.84 17.47 8.05
N ASP A 86 -4.53 17.67 7.82
CA ASP A 86 -3.74 16.86 6.88
C ASP A 86 -3.70 15.39 7.32
N LEU A 87 -3.38 15.14 8.60
CA LEU A 87 -3.34 13.78 9.14
C LEU A 87 -4.73 13.14 9.14
N LEU A 88 -5.76 13.86 9.58
CA LEU A 88 -7.12 13.32 9.62
C LEU A 88 -7.60 12.91 8.22
N ALA A 89 -7.46 13.79 7.22
CA ALA A 89 -7.87 13.51 5.86
C ALA A 89 -7.14 12.28 5.28
N TRP A 90 -5.84 12.17 5.54
CA TRP A 90 -5.06 11.04 5.08
C TRP A 90 -5.45 9.73 5.79
N VAL A 91 -5.68 9.75 7.12
CA VAL A 91 -6.07 8.56 7.88
C VAL A 91 -7.48 8.10 7.52
N GLU A 92 -8.43 9.02 7.28
CA GLU A 92 -9.78 8.69 6.80
C GLU A 92 -9.70 7.98 5.43
N GLN A 93 -8.95 8.54 4.48
CA GLN A 93 -8.73 7.91 3.18
C GLN A 93 -8.08 6.51 3.32
N TYR A 94 -7.05 6.39 4.13
CA TYR A 94 -6.38 5.11 4.39
C TYR A 94 -7.34 4.07 4.98
N ALA A 95 -8.14 4.46 5.97
CA ALA A 95 -9.13 3.57 6.59
C ALA A 95 -10.20 3.11 5.59
N ASP A 96 -10.70 4.01 4.75
CA ASP A 96 -11.69 3.70 3.72
C ASP A 96 -11.13 2.76 2.66
N GLU A 97 -9.94 3.04 2.14
CA GLU A 97 -9.27 2.20 1.15
C GLU A 97 -9.01 0.79 1.69
N MET A 98 -8.43 0.67 2.87
CA MET A 98 -8.10 -0.62 3.48
C MET A 98 -9.33 -1.39 3.95
N SER A 99 -10.44 -0.71 4.31
CA SER A 99 -11.72 -1.31 4.68
C SER A 99 -12.53 -1.78 3.48
N SER A 100 -12.25 -1.29 2.28
CA SER A 100 -12.95 -1.69 1.07
C SER A 100 -12.83 -3.19 0.80
N GLY A 101 -13.75 -3.76 0.01
CA GLY A 101 -13.64 -5.16 -0.43
C GLY A 101 -12.29 -5.45 -1.06
N ALA A 102 -11.86 -4.57 -1.99
CA ALA A 102 -10.57 -4.68 -2.67
C ALA A 102 -9.37 -4.55 -1.70
N GLY A 103 -9.41 -3.59 -0.76
CA GLY A 103 -8.35 -3.40 0.23
C GLY A 103 -8.16 -4.63 1.12
N ARG A 104 -9.25 -5.21 1.60
CA ARG A 104 -9.20 -6.45 2.40
C ARG A 104 -8.70 -7.66 1.62
N GLU A 105 -9.07 -7.78 0.34
CA GLU A 105 -8.57 -8.85 -0.52
C GLU A 105 -7.07 -8.70 -0.75
N MET A 106 -6.59 -7.50 -1.08
CA MET A 106 -5.17 -7.22 -1.24
C MET A 106 -4.37 -7.52 0.03
N THR A 107 -4.91 -7.13 1.20
CA THR A 107 -4.26 -7.43 2.49
C THR A 107 -4.17 -8.94 2.73
N ARG A 108 -5.24 -9.71 2.42
CA ARG A 108 -5.20 -11.18 2.53
C ARG A 108 -4.15 -11.80 1.60
N ASP A 109 -4.05 -11.30 0.36
CA ASP A 109 -3.06 -11.79 -0.59
C ASP A 109 -1.65 -11.62 -0.06
N ILE A 110 -1.34 -10.42 0.44
CA ILE A 110 -0.03 -10.09 1.00
C ILE A 110 0.30 -10.96 2.21
N LEU A 111 -0.69 -11.22 3.08
CA LEU A 111 -0.49 -12.03 4.29
C LEU A 111 -0.59 -13.54 4.06
N SER A 112 -1.00 -13.99 2.87
CA SER A 112 -1.15 -15.41 2.54
C SER A 112 0.16 -16.10 2.18
N VAL A 113 1.21 -15.35 1.92
CA VAL A 113 2.52 -15.87 1.50
C VAL A 113 3.52 -15.81 2.66
N PRO A 114 4.45 -16.80 2.75
CA PRO A 114 5.45 -16.82 3.80
C PRO A 114 6.49 -15.69 3.70
N ASP A 115 6.76 -15.19 2.48
CA ASP A 115 7.71 -14.10 2.26
C ASP A 115 7.12 -12.76 2.72
N THR A 116 7.81 -12.09 3.63
CA THR A 116 7.39 -10.79 4.21
C THR A 116 7.70 -9.60 3.32
N ALA A 117 8.43 -9.78 2.22
CA ALA A 117 8.91 -8.68 1.36
C ALA A 117 7.76 -7.77 0.85
N ASN A 118 6.61 -8.35 0.50
CA ASN A 118 5.45 -7.59 0.07
C ASN A 118 4.75 -6.87 1.24
N ALA A 119 4.69 -7.48 2.43
CA ALA A 119 4.18 -6.82 3.63
C ALA A 119 5.10 -5.66 4.06
N GLU A 120 6.41 -5.83 3.99
CA GLU A 120 7.40 -4.79 4.27
C GLU A 120 7.29 -3.61 3.28
N LYS A 121 7.07 -3.87 1.98
CA LYS A 121 6.80 -2.82 0.98
C LYS A 121 5.55 -2.02 1.35
N CYS A 122 4.44 -2.67 1.69
CA CYS A 122 3.20 -1.99 2.05
C CYS A 122 3.36 -1.14 3.30
N SER A 123 4.01 -1.67 4.34
CA SER A 123 4.37 -0.88 5.53
C SER A 123 5.27 0.31 5.15
N GLY A 124 6.22 0.11 4.25
CA GLY A 124 7.10 1.17 3.73
C GLY A 124 6.33 2.29 3.03
N TYR A 125 5.31 1.98 2.23
CA TYR A 125 4.46 2.97 1.57
C TYR A 125 3.69 3.81 2.58
N THR A 126 3.05 3.17 3.56
CA THR A 126 2.36 3.86 4.67
C THR A 126 3.31 4.81 5.40
N GLN A 127 4.49 4.32 5.79
CA GLN A 127 5.50 5.12 6.47
C GLN A 127 6.01 6.28 5.61
N GLN A 128 6.16 6.09 4.29
CA GLN A 128 6.59 7.15 3.37
C GLN A 128 5.56 8.30 3.35
N GLN A 129 4.28 8.00 3.26
CA GLN A 129 3.21 9.01 3.29
C GLN A 129 3.20 9.77 4.63
N LEU A 130 3.34 9.07 5.75
CA LEU A 130 3.41 9.69 7.07
C LEU A 130 4.65 10.59 7.22
N ARG A 131 5.80 10.21 6.64
CA ARG A 131 6.99 11.08 6.63
C ARG A 131 6.79 12.37 5.86
N VAL A 132 5.99 12.37 4.80
CA VAL A 132 5.63 13.62 4.09
C VAL A 132 4.86 14.55 5.03
N LEU A 133 3.87 14.03 5.78
CA LEU A 133 3.12 14.83 6.77
C LEU A 133 4.03 15.37 7.88
N ILE A 134 4.94 14.53 8.39
CA ILE A 134 5.93 14.94 9.41
C ILE A 134 6.81 16.08 8.88
N ALA A 135 7.31 15.97 7.63
CA ALA A 135 8.16 17.00 7.03
C ALA A 135 7.41 18.33 6.88
N ARG A 136 6.16 18.30 6.39
CA ARG A 136 5.31 19.51 6.27
C ARG A 136 5.04 20.17 7.63
N ALA A 137 4.80 19.36 8.66
CA ALA A 137 4.63 19.87 10.03
C ALA A 137 5.87 20.60 10.52
N GLN A 138 7.05 20.02 10.30
CA GLN A 138 8.33 20.62 10.67
C GLN A 138 8.57 21.95 9.93
N GLU A 139 8.26 22.01 8.62
CA GLU A 139 8.35 23.24 7.84
C GLU A 139 7.42 24.35 8.34
N ARG A 140 6.24 23.98 8.83
CA ARG A 140 5.26 24.91 9.43
C ARG A 140 5.55 25.26 10.89
N GLY A 141 6.50 24.57 11.53
CA GLY A 141 6.79 24.71 12.96
C GLY A 141 5.68 24.20 13.87
N GLU A 142 4.84 23.30 13.37
CA GLU A 142 3.74 22.71 14.09
C GLU A 142 4.20 21.43 14.83
N PRO A 143 3.75 21.16 16.06
CA PRO A 143 4.08 19.94 16.77
C PRO A 143 3.43 18.74 16.07
N PHE A 144 4.19 17.65 15.89
CA PHE A 144 3.72 16.45 15.22
C PHE A 144 4.22 15.19 15.92
N PRO A 145 3.40 14.13 16.01
CA PRO A 145 3.83 12.85 16.59
C PRO A 145 4.97 12.23 15.77
N THR A 146 5.75 11.41 16.43
CA THR A 146 6.76 10.60 15.76
C THR A 146 6.12 9.56 14.84
N LEU A 147 6.88 9.08 13.85
CA LEU A 147 6.42 8.00 12.99
C LEU A 147 6.00 6.76 13.80
N THR A 148 6.74 6.43 14.86
CA THR A 148 6.42 5.29 15.74
C THR A 148 5.07 5.49 16.43
N GLU A 149 4.82 6.68 16.99
CA GLU A 149 3.53 6.97 17.62
C GLU A 149 2.36 6.89 16.64
N LEU A 150 2.54 7.36 15.41
CA LEU A 150 1.52 7.23 14.37
C LEU A 150 1.25 5.76 14.01
N MET A 151 2.30 4.97 13.85
CA MET A 151 2.15 3.54 13.56
C MET A 151 1.47 2.80 14.71
N ASP A 152 1.88 3.05 15.95
CA ASP A 152 1.40 2.30 17.12
C ASP A 152 0.01 2.73 17.57
N TYR A 153 -0.32 4.03 17.53
CA TYR A 153 -1.56 4.55 18.11
C TYR A 153 -2.65 4.88 17.09
N VAL A 154 -2.31 4.95 15.79
CA VAL A 154 -3.28 5.26 14.73
C VAL A 154 -3.41 4.10 13.75
N ILE A 155 -2.31 3.72 13.07
CA ILE A 155 -2.37 2.74 11.98
C ILE A 155 -2.65 1.33 12.49
N SER A 156 -1.93 0.87 13.50
CA SER A 156 -2.10 -0.49 14.04
C SER A 156 -3.51 -0.75 14.58
N PRO A 157 -4.14 0.15 15.36
CA PRO A 157 -5.53 -0.04 15.79
C PRO A 157 -6.53 -0.07 14.63
N ILE A 158 -6.33 0.71 13.58
CA ILE A 158 -7.16 0.70 12.38
C ILE A 158 -7.06 -0.66 11.69
N MET A 159 -5.84 -1.11 11.42
CA MET A 159 -5.61 -2.40 10.76
C MET A 159 -6.11 -3.57 11.59
N TYR A 160 -5.93 -3.54 12.90
CA TYR A 160 -6.47 -4.58 13.78
C TYR A 160 -7.99 -4.70 13.63
N ARG A 161 -8.73 -3.58 13.63
CA ARG A 161 -10.19 -3.57 13.44
C ARG A 161 -10.58 -4.09 12.06
N ILE A 162 -9.90 -3.66 11.01
CA ILE A 162 -10.17 -4.10 9.63
C ILE A 162 -9.99 -5.62 9.48
N LEU A 163 -8.99 -6.19 10.13
CA LEU A 163 -8.63 -7.61 10.01
C LEU A 163 -9.47 -8.52 10.91
N PHE A 164 -9.84 -8.07 12.11
CA PHE A 164 -10.36 -8.95 13.17
C PHE A 164 -11.72 -8.50 13.73
N GLU A 165 -12.17 -7.27 13.46
CA GLU A 165 -13.40 -6.72 14.02
C GLU A 165 -14.30 -6.11 12.92
N GLN A 166 -14.93 -4.99 13.25
CA GLN A 166 -15.65 -4.15 12.30
C GLN A 166 -14.74 -3.00 11.84
N PRO A 167 -14.78 -2.62 10.55
CA PRO A 167 -14.08 -1.45 10.06
C PRO A 167 -14.36 -0.22 10.93
N PRO A 168 -13.33 0.61 11.22
CA PRO A 168 -13.52 1.81 12.02
C PRO A 168 -14.42 2.80 11.26
N ASN A 169 -15.37 3.41 11.96
CA ASN A 169 -16.13 4.53 11.44
C ASN A 169 -15.36 5.85 11.59
N ALA A 170 -15.88 6.94 11.00
CA ALA A 170 -15.24 8.26 11.04
C ALA A 170 -14.97 8.77 12.47
N ASP A 171 -15.89 8.53 13.41
CA ASP A 171 -15.70 8.96 14.81
C ASP A 171 -14.56 8.19 15.49
N CYS A 172 -14.44 6.90 15.19
CA CYS A 172 -13.32 6.09 15.67
C CYS A 172 -11.99 6.61 15.11
N VAL A 173 -11.91 6.88 13.80
CA VAL A 173 -10.73 7.42 13.12
C VAL A 173 -10.35 8.76 13.74
N ARG A 174 -11.29 9.69 13.87
CA ARG A 174 -11.09 11.00 14.49
C ARG A 174 -10.58 10.88 15.93
N GLY A 175 -11.17 9.97 16.71
CA GLY A 175 -10.75 9.71 18.08
C GLY A 175 -9.32 9.16 18.19
N LEU A 176 -8.85 8.37 17.23
CA LEU A 176 -7.46 7.91 17.20
C LEU A 176 -6.50 9.05 16.84
N VAL A 177 -6.84 9.88 15.85
CA VAL A 177 -6.03 11.03 15.45
C VAL A 177 -5.94 12.05 16.58
N SER A 178 -7.07 12.38 17.26
CA SER A 178 -7.10 13.36 18.36
C SER A 178 -6.31 12.93 19.61
N ARG A 179 -5.99 11.63 19.75
CA ARG A 179 -5.11 11.15 20.84
C ARG A 179 -3.66 11.50 20.61
N VAL A 180 -3.23 11.60 19.37
CA VAL A 180 -1.84 11.89 19.01
C VAL A 180 -1.62 13.37 18.67
N ILE A 181 -2.65 14.06 18.15
CA ILE A 181 -2.67 15.49 17.93
C ILE A 181 -4.02 16.03 18.44
N PRO A 182 -4.05 16.77 19.55
CA PRO A 182 -5.28 17.39 20.02
C PRO A 182 -5.84 18.38 18.98
N GLU A 183 -7.15 18.36 18.77
CA GLU A 183 -7.85 19.31 17.89
C GLU A 183 -7.61 20.74 18.43
N GLY A 184 -7.10 21.64 17.59
CA GLY A 184 -6.78 23.01 18.01
C GLY A 184 -5.36 23.23 18.56
N ALA A 185 -4.47 22.23 18.49
CA ALA A 185 -3.04 22.41 18.85
C ALA A 185 -2.27 23.35 17.91
N GLU A 186 -2.96 24.03 17.01
CA GLU A 186 -2.43 24.74 15.85
C GLU A 186 -1.84 26.12 16.15
N LYS A 187 -1.82 26.62 17.39
CA LYS A 187 -1.12 27.87 17.80
C LYS A 187 -0.94 27.94 19.32
N SER A 188 0.23 27.68 19.76
CA SER A 188 0.78 28.31 20.96
C SER A 188 2.03 29.12 20.61
#